data_dc5a5ff9d0935bf3396b822905a9db11
#
_entry.id   dc5a5ff9d0935bf3396b822905a9db11
#
_cell.length_a   1.000
_cell.length_b   1.000
_cell.length_c   1.000
_cell.angle_alpha   90.00
_cell.angle_beta   90.00
_cell.angle_gamma   90.00
#
_symmetry.space_group_name_H-M   'P 1'
#
loop_
_entity.id
_entity.type
_entity.pdbx_description
1 polymer ?
#
loop_
_entity_poly.entity_id
_entity_poly.type
_entity_poly.pdbx_seq_one_letter_code
_entity_poly.pdbx_strand_id
1 'polypeptide(L)'
;MRTLLLLMLFTIPAEAQWWKVQTSGLDTNLRGVSAAYTPDQKGVPAPAVWVSGSNGVILRSLDEGTTWQRLHVLGGNALDFRGIVAFNASTAYVMSSGEGEKSRLYKTTDGGETWKLQYTDKRKEFFLDSIACLSETHCFALSDPIDGKFLLLSTTDGQHWNPLPSGNMPAALPGEGAFAASNTCLLLSGEEIFFGTGGPAARVFHSPDSGRTWSVTETPIAHGKTSSGVFSVARAHEMIIVVVGGDYQDPARASGVAAYSLDEGRTWQLSTQQPGGYRSSVACVDDALCAAIGPNGEDVSFSEISTVIWKPTDSLNLNAVSILDFKHGWAVGPKGTVARYIDHASVHRGTQSNRPPATSPIAH
;
A
#
# COMPACT_ATOMS: atom_id res chain seq x y z
N MET A 1 49.19 -14.62 41.16
CA MET A 1 47.89 -15.02 40.57
C MET A 1 47.41 -13.89 39.69
N ARG A 2 47.46 -14.01 38.38
CA ARG A 2 46.92 -13.03 37.43
C ARG A 2 45.57 -13.58 36.98
N THR A 3 44.50 -12.89 37.38
CA THR A 3 43.14 -13.23 37.00
C THR A 3 42.91 -12.77 35.54
N LEU A 4 42.71 -13.69 34.63
CA LEU A 4 42.38 -13.42 33.21
C LEU A 4 40.88 -13.12 33.15
N LEU A 5 40.54 -11.89 32.87
CA LEU A 5 39.14 -11.48 32.64
C LEU A 5 38.77 -11.85 31.21
N LEU A 6 37.95 -12.88 31.04
CA LEU A 6 37.42 -13.33 29.74
C LEU A 6 36.29 -12.41 29.35
N LEU A 7 36.53 -11.47 28.42
CA LEU A 7 35.50 -10.61 27.82
C LEU A 7 34.66 -11.48 26.86
N MET A 8 33.48 -11.91 27.30
CA MET A 8 32.49 -12.50 26.39
C MET A 8 31.92 -11.35 25.50
N LEU A 9 32.39 -11.30 24.28
CA LEU A 9 31.73 -10.52 23.21
C LEU A 9 30.40 -11.21 22.90
N PHE A 10 29.31 -10.67 23.41
CA PHE A 10 27.96 -10.97 22.90
C PHE A 10 27.87 -10.38 21.50
N THR A 11 27.99 -11.20 20.49
CA THR A 11 27.57 -10.86 19.14
C THR A 11 26.04 -10.77 19.17
N ILE A 12 25.50 -9.54 19.17
CA ILE A 12 24.09 -9.30 18.88
C ILE A 12 23.89 -9.87 17.45
N PRO A 13 22.96 -10.82 17.22
CA PRO A 13 22.66 -11.25 15.87
C PRO A 13 22.22 -9.99 15.10
N ALA A 14 22.81 -9.75 13.93
CA ALA A 14 22.35 -8.73 13.02
C ALA A 14 20.86 -9.04 12.77
N GLU A 15 19.98 -8.14 13.15
CA GLU A 15 18.55 -8.27 12.83
C GLU A 15 18.45 -8.51 11.34
N ALA A 16 17.71 -9.53 10.96
CA ALA A 16 17.58 -9.91 9.56
C ALA A 16 16.90 -8.75 8.82
N GLN A 17 17.65 -8.09 7.95
CA GLN A 17 17.15 -6.96 7.16
C GLN A 17 16.06 -7.47 6.20
N TRP A 18 14.85 -6.95 6.31
CA TRP A 18 13.69 -7.37 5.52
C TRP A 18 13.72 -6.78 4.09
N TRP A 19 14.40 -5.66 3.92
CA TRP A 19 14.49 -4.95 2.65
C TRP A 19 15.92 -4.78 2.18
N LYS A 20 16.17 -5.12 0.93
CA LYS A 20 17.40 -4.76 0.23
C LYS A 20 17.17 -3.46 -0.54
N VAL A 21 17.86 -2.41 -0.12
CA VAL A 21 17.80 -1.13 -0.83
C VAL A 21 18.41 -1.27 -2.22
N GLN A 22 17.65 -0.84 -3.21
CA GLN A 22 18.04 -0.65 -4.60
C GLN A 22 18.04 0.85 -4.88
N THR A 23 18.69 1.30 -5.95
CA THR A 23 18.65 2.70 -6.35
C THR A 23 17.92 2.86 -7.66
N SER A 24 17.06 3.86 -7.76
CA SER A 24 16.47 4.27 -9.04
C SER A 24 17.41 5.17 -9.86
N GLY A 25 18.51 5.65 -9.27
CA GLY A 25 19.39 6.65 -9.86
C GLY A 25 18.82 8.08 -9.88
N LEU A 26 17.70 8.31 -9.18
CA LEU A 26 16.99 9.60 -9.14
C LEU A 26 17.01 10.19 -7.74
N ASP A 27 17.02 11.53 -7.66
CA ASP A 27 16.76 12.27 -6.42
C ASP A 27 15.35 12.87 -6.47
N THR A 28 14.34 12.03 -6.26
CA THR A 28 12.93 12.44 -6.28
C THR A 28 12.13 11.67 -5.23
N ASN A 29 10.97 12.19 -4.85
CA ASN A 29 10.08 11.49 -3.95
C ASN A 29 9.24 10.47 -4.74
N LEU A 30 9.54 9.18 -4.58
CA LEU A 30 8.74 8.09 -5.14
C LEU A 30 7.52 7.85 -4.24
N ARG A 31 6.32 7.76 -4.86
CA ARG A 31 5.04 7.86 -4.15
C ARG A 31 4.17 6.63 -4.29
N GLY A 32 4.27 5.91 -5.39
CA GLY A 32 3.49 4.72 -5.68
C GLY A 32 4.36 3.61 -6.24
N VAL A 33 4.02 2.38 -5.92
CA VAL A 33 4.63 1.17 -6.46
C VAL A 33 3.54 0.12 -6.70
N SER A 34 3.64 -0.56 -7.84
CA SER A 34 2.76 -1.69 -8.17
C SER A 34 3.57 -2.73 -8.91
N ALA A 35 3.52 -3.95 -8.43
CA ALA A 35 4.12 -5.10 -9.09
C ALA A 35 3.03 -6.02 -9.64
N ALA A 36 3.29 -6.65 -10.77
CA ALA A 36 2.37 -7.61 -11.38
C ALA A 36 3.16 -8.70 -12.10
N TYR A 37 2.64 -9.92 -12.12
CA TYR A 37 3.25 -10.98 -12.89
C TYR A 37 3.00 -10.82 -14.39
N THR A 38 4.05 -11.06 -15.16
CA THR A 38 4.01 -11.11 -16.62
C THR A 38 4.71 -12.39 -17.07
N PRO A 39 4.21 -13.13 -18.04
CA PRO A 39 4.95 -14.23 -18.65
C PRO A 39 6.24 -13.70 -19.30
N ASP A 40 7.38 -14.32 -18.98
CA ASP A 40 8.63 -14.07 -19.71
C ASP A 40 8.59 -14.68 -21.13
N GLN A 41 9.68 -14.55 -21.89
CA GLN A 41 9.78 -15.13 -23.23
C GLN A 41 9.64 -16.66 -23.29
N LYS A 42 9.75 -17.34 -22.13
CA LYS A 42 9.59 -18.80 -21.98
C LYS A 42 8.23 -19.16 -21.38
N GLY A 43 7.37 -18.17 -21.11
CA GLY A 43 6.08 -18.35 -20.48
C GLY A 43 6.16 -18.49 -18.94
N VAL A 44 7.32 -18.24 -18.33
CA VAL A 44 7.48 -18.26 -16.88
C VAL A 44 7.03 -16.92 -16.30
N PRO A 45 6.18 -16.90 -15.26
CA PRO A 45 5.78 -15.66 -14.60
C PRO A 45 6.99 -14.93 -14.01
N ALA A 46 7.19 -13.68 -14.41
CA ALA A 46 8.22 -12.78 -13.89
C ALA A 46 7.59 -11.46 -13.43
N PRO A 47 8.06 -10.85 -12.33
CA PRO A 47 7.52 -9.58 -11.87
C PRO A 47 7.87 -8.44 -12.83
N ALA A 48 6.89 -7.66 -13.25
CA ALA A 48 7.06 -6.32 -13.77
C ALA A 48 6.75 -5.33 -12.65
N VAL A 49 7.69 -4.45 -12.35
CA VAL A 49 7.58 -3.47 -11.25
C VAL A 49 7.47 -2.07 -11.82
N TRP A 50 6.41 -1.39 -11.46
CA TRP A 50 6.14 -0.02 -11.88
C TRP A 50 6.17 0.90 -10.67
N VAL A 51 6.75 2.07 -10.84
CA VAL A 51 6.92 3.08 -9.77
C VAL A 51 6.49 4.43 -10.29
N SER A 52 5.84 5.21 -9.46
CA SER A 52 5.46 6.59 -9.74
C SER A 52 5.97 7.55 -8.68
N GLY A 53 6.14 8.82 -9.04
CA GLY A 53 6.67 9.82 -8.10
C GLY A 53 6.45 11.25 -8.56
N SER A 54 6.96 12.16 -7.75
CA SER A 54 6.88 13.60 -8.00
C SER A 54 7.67 13.99 -9.26
N ASN A 55 7.37 15.16 -9.81
CA ASN A 55 8.00 15.72 -11.00
C ASN A 55 7.87 14.82 -12.25
N GLY A 56 6.71 14.23 -12.43
CA GLY A 56 6.38 13.44 -13.62
C GLY A 56 7.14 12.11 -13.72
N VAL A 57 7.73 11.63 -12.63
CA VAL A 57 8.53 10.39 -12.65
C VAL A 57 7.64 9.17 -12.73
N ILE A 58 7.94 8.32 -13.71
CA ILE A 58 7.45 6.96 -13.82
C ILE A 58 8.63 6.06 -14.17
N LEU A 59 8.78 4.95 -13.47
CA LEU A 59 9.82 3.95 -13.71
C LEU A 59 9.18 2.58 -13.92
N ARG A 60 9.84 1.74 -14.74
CA ARG A 60 9.50 0.34 -14.89
C ARG A 60 10.76 -0.52 -14.83
N SER A 61 10.69 -1.64 -14.13
CA SER A 61 11.70 -2.70 -14.12
C SER A 61 11.07 -4.02 -14.56
N LEU A 62 11.82 -4.80 -15.35
CA LEU A 62 11.47 -6.16 -15.79
C LEU A 62 12.48 -7.21 -15.29
N ASP A 63 13.40 -6.81 -14.42
CA ASP A 63 14.47 -7.61 -13.85
C ASP A 63 14.53 -7.47 -12.32
N GLU A 64 13.36 -7.40 -11.69
CA GLU A 64 13.17 -7.33 -10.24
C GLU A 64 13.85 -6.11 -9.59
N GLY A 65 13.93 -5.00 -10.31
CA GLY A 65 14.51 -3.73 -9.83
C GLY A 65 16.02 -3.64 -9.97
N THR A 66 16.66 -4.55 -10.73
CA THR A 66 18.10 -4.45 -11.05
C THR A 66 18.38 -3.27 -11.97
N THR A 67 17.53 -3.07 -12.98
CA THR A 67 17.55 -1.89 -13.84
C THR A 67 16.20 -1.22 -13.95
N TRP A 68 16.20 0.09 -14.21
CA TRP A 68 15.00 0.91 -14.28
C TRP A 68 14.94 1.69 -15.60
N GLN A 69 13.86 1.49 -16.35
CA GLN A 69 13.51 2.31 -17.50
C GLN A 69 12.71 3.53 -17.00
N ARG A 70 13.15 4.74 -17.34
CA ARG A 70 12.37 5.95 -17.11
C ARG A 70 11.38 6.17 -18.24
N LEU A 71 10.13 6.41 -17.88
CA LEU A 71 9.00 6.59 -18.78
C LEU A 71 8.44 8.01 -18.63
N HIS A 72 7.76 8.52 -19.65
CA HIS A 72 7.31 9.91 -19.69
C HIS A 72 5.87 10.01 -20.18
N VAL A 73 5.05 10.76 -19.43
CA VAL A 73 3.75 11.24 -19.91
C VAL A 73 3.97 12.59 -20.62
N LEU A 74 3.49 12.71 -21.84
CA LEU A 74 3.58 13.98 -22.58
C LEU A 74 2.87 15.10 -21.82
N GLY A 75 3.59 16.18 -21.49
CA GLY A 75 3.07 17.28 -20.68
C GLY A 75 2.90 16.96 -19.19
N GLY A 76 3.40 15.82 -18.71
CA GLY A 76 3.27 15.37 -17.33
C GLY A 76 4.42 15.75 -16.38
N ASN A 77 5.46 16.46 -16.85
CA ASN A 77 6.68 16.71 -16.08
C ASN A 77 6.47 17.46 -14.75
N ALA A 78 5.40 18.23 -14.62
CA ALA A 78 5.07 18.97 -13.40
C ALA A 78 4.02 18.25 -12.53
N LEU A 79 3.54 17.07 -12.94
CA LEU A 79 2.56 16.31 -12.20
C LEU A 79 3.21 15.53 -11.05
N ASP A 80 2.48 15.42 -9.95
CA ASP A 80 2.84 14.56 -8.82
C ASP A 80 2.09 13.24 -8.95
N PHE A 81 2.75 12.23 -9.53
CA PHE A 81 2.17 10.91 -9.71
C PHE A 81 2.21 10.11 -8.41
N ARG A 82 1.07 10.06 -7.73
CA ARG A 82 0.91 9.43 -6.41
C ARG A 82 0.35 8.02 -6.44
N GLY A 83 -0.27 7.63 -7.55
CA GLY A 83 -0.85 6.30 -7.70
C GLY A 83 -0.39 5.63 -8.99
N ILE A 84 -0.17 4.31 -8.92
CA ILE A 84 0.12 3.47 -10.07
C ILE A 84 -0.48 2.07 -9.82
N VAL A 85 -1.10 1.49 -10.85
CA VAL A 85 -1.63 0.13 -10.84
C VAL A 85 -1.15 -0.57 -12.10
N ALA A 86 -0.36 -1.62 -11.94
CA ALA A 86 0.17 -2.44 -13.02
C ALA A 86 -0.61 -3.76 -13.15
N PHE A 87 -0.80 -4.24 -14.37
CA PHE A 87 -1.40 -5.54 -14.66
C PHE A 87 -0.38 -6.51 -15.25
N ASN A 88 0.61 -5.98 -15.94
CA ASN A 88 1.69 -6.73 -16.57
C ASN A 88 2.82 -5.77 -17.01
N ALA A 89 3.76 -6.25 -17.81
CA ALA A 89 4.86 -5.43 -18.35
C ALA A 89 4.42 -4.34 -19.32
N SER A 90 3.22 -4.44 -19.91
CA SER A 90 2.74 -3.54 -20.96
C SER A 90 1.64 -2.61 -20.50
N THR A 91 0.78 -3.06 -19.58
CA THR A 91 -0.43 -2.34 -19.19
C THR A 91 -0.36 -1.83 -17.77
N ALA A 92 -0.56 -0.51 -17.60
CA ALA A 92 -0.66 0.14 -16.30
C ALA A 92 -1.53 1.41 -16.37
N TYR A 93 -2.10 1.77 -15.22
CA TYR A 93 -2.64 3.11 -14.97
C TYR A 93 -1.67 3.89 -14.10
N VAL A 94 -1.60 5.21 -14.32
CA VAL A 94 -0.95 6.15 -13.41
C VAL A 94 -1.88 7.29 -13.08
N MET A 95 -1.86 7.72 -11.82
CA MET A 95 -2.71 8.78 -11.27
C MET A 95 -1.84 9.91 -10.72
N SER A 96 -2.11 11.15 -11.13
CA SER A 96 -1.57 12.33 -10.47
C SER A 96 -2.57 12.94 -9.52
N SER A 97 -2.07 13.56 -8.45
CA SER A 97 -2.84 14.27 -7.43
C SER A 97 -2.53 15.75 -7.44
N GLY A 98 -3.55 16.57 -7.28
CA GLY A 98 -3.48 18.01 -7.22
C GLY A 98 -4.84 18.63 -7.52
N GLU A 99 -5.07 19.90 -7.19
CA GLU A 99 -6.34 20.56 -7.40
C GLU A 99 -6.74 20.60 -8.89
N GLY A 100 -7.97 20.22 -9.18
CA GLY A 100 -8.59 20.31 -10.50
C GLY A 100 -7.84 19.51 -11.57
N GLU A 101 -7.51 20.16 -12.69
CA GLU A 101 -6.84 19.51 -13.84
C GLU A 101 -5.43 18.99 -13.55
N LYS A 102 -4.88 19.18 -12.34
CA LYS A 102 -3.64 18.51 -11.91
C LYS A 102 -3.89 17.07 -11.47
N SER A 103 -5.12 16.72 -11.12
CA SER A 103 -5.58 15.36 -10.86
C SER A 103 -5.98 14.71 -12.18
N ARG A 104 -5.23 13.67 -12.59
CA ARG A 104 -5.40 13.02 -13.89
C ARG A 104 -5.21 11.52 -13.78
N LEU A 105 -5.97 10.79 -14.59
CA LEU A 105 -5.77 9.36 -14.81
C LEU A 105 -5.21 9.16 -16.22
N TYR A 106 -4.15 8.40 -16.34
CA TYR A 106 -3.56 7.97 -17.61
C TYR A 106 -3.47 6.45 -17.68
N LYS A 107 -3.57 5.89 -18.88
CA LYS A 107 -3.36 4.46 -19.16
C LYS A 107 -2.30 4.28 -20.24
N THR A 108 -1.47 3.28 -20.07
CA THR A 108 -0.61 2.71 -21.12
C THR A 108 -0.99 1.27 -21.40
N THR A 109 -0.75 0.80 -22.64
CA THR A 109 -0.89 -0.60 -23.08
C THR A 109 0.32 -1.06 -23.90
N ASP A 110 1.36 -0.22 -23.98
CA ASP A 110 2.58 -0.43 -24.77
C ASP A 110 3.85 -0.35 -23.91
N GLY A 111 3.72 -0.59 -22.61
CA GLY A 111 4.85 -0.57 -21.69
C GLY A 111 5.31 0.81 -21.28
N GLY A 112 4.45 1.82 -21.44
CA GLY A 112 4.72 3.20 -21.05
C GLY A 112 5.42 4.03 -22.16
N GLU A 113 5.49 3.51 -23.38
CA GLU A 113 5.96 4.29 -24.55
C GLU A 113 4.99 5.41 -24.84
N THR A 114 3.69 5.13 -24.75
CA THR A 114 2.62 6.15 -24.83
C THR A 114 1.66 6.06 -23.66
N TRP A 115 1.10 7.21 -23.28
CA TRP A 115 0.11 7.34 -22.23
C TRP A 115 -1.10 8.12 -22.73
N LYS A 116 -2.29 7.49 -22.60
CA LYS A 116 -3.55 8.12 -22.97
C LYS A 116 -4.22 8.69 -21.73
N LEU A 117 -4.54 10.00 -21.76
CA LEU A 117 -5.36 10.62 -20.72
C LEU A 117 -6.75 9.96 -20.72
N GLN A 118 -7.15 9.45 -19.57
CA GLN A 118 -8.43 8.77 -19.36
C GLN A 118 -9.46 9.69 -18.71
N TYR A 119 -9.03 10.47 -17.70
CA TYR A 119 -9.93 11.36 -16.97
C TYR A 119 -9.18 12.53 -16.35
N THR A 120 -9.87 13.67 -16.28
CA THR A 120 -9.54 14.85 -15.47
C THR A 120 -10.80 15.67 -15.25
N ASP A 121 -10.81 16.55 -14.24
CA ASP A 121 -11.93 17.44 -13.94
C ASP A 121 -11.41 18.86 -13.67
N LYS A 122 -12.21 19.88 -14.01
CA LYS A 122 -11.83 21.29 -13.83
C LYS A 122 -12.24 21.87 -12.49
N ARG A 123 -13.13 21.18 -11.76
CA ARG A 123 -13.56 21.64 -10.43
C ARG A 123 -12.35 21.71 -9.52
N LYS A 124 -12.18 22.83 -8.81
CA LYS A 124 -11.02 23.06 -7.95
C LYS A 124 -10.92 22.02 -6.82
N GLU A 125 -12.06 21.58 -6.33
CA GLU A 125 -12.22 20.58 -5.26
C GLU A 125 -11.82 19.17 -5.71
N PHE A 126 -11.75 18.91 -7.03
CA PHE A 126 -11.34 17.62 -7.55
C PHE A 126 -9.87 17.36 -7.22
N PHE A 127 -9.63 16.35 -6.39
CA PHE A 127 -8.32 15.94 -5.95
C PHE A 127 -8.28 14.42 -5.80
N LEU A 128 -7.59 13.73 -6.72
CA LEU A 128 -7.50 12.27 -6.71
C LEU A 128 -6.55 11.78 -5.60
N ASP A 129 -7.04 10.83 -4.80
CA ASP A 129 -6.34 10.24 -3.66
C ASP A 129 -5.81 8.85 -3.95
N SER A 130 -6.60 8.03 -4.65
CA SER A 130 -6.25 6.63 -4.92
C SER A 130 -6.92 6.11 -6.18
N ILE A 131 -6.27 5.13 -6.81
CA ILE A 131 -6.82 4.29 -7.87
C ILE A 131 -6.61 2.82 -7.50
N ALA A 132 -7.67 2.01 -7.61
CA ALA A 132 -7.63 0.58 -7.40
C ALA A 132 -8.37 -0.14 -8.53
N CYS A 133 -7.90 -1.34 -8.89
CA CYS A 133 -8.44 -2.10 -10.02
C CYS A 133 -8.57 -3.58 -9.69
N LEU A 134 -9.65 -4.20 -10.13
CA LEU A 134 -9.83 -5.66 -10.15
C LEU A 134 -9.29 -6.27 -11.43
N SER A 135 -9.29 -5.51 -12.54
CA SER A 135 -8.75 -5.88 -13.84
C SER A 135 -8.38 -4.64 -14.64
N GLU A 136 -7.76 -4.81 -15.82
CA GLU A 136 -7.44 -3.71 -16.75
C GLU A 136 -8.65 -2.88 -17.20
N THR A 137 -9.86 -3.43 -17.04
CA THR A 137 -11.11 -2.82 -17.47
C THR A 137 -12.02 -2.46 -16.30
N HIS A 138 -11.79 -2.97 -15.10
CA HIS A 138 -12.65 -2.74 -13.94
C HIS A 138 -11.86 -2.06 -12.82
N CYS A 139 -11.98 -0.75 -12.76
CA CYS A 139 -11.25 0.10 -11.82
C CYS A 139 -12.13 1.17 -11.19
N PHE A 140 -11.70 1.64 -10.03
CA PHE A 140 -12.28 2.79 -9.32
C PHE A 140 -11.17 3.77 -8.95
N ALA A 141 -11.51 5.05 -8.91
CA ALA A 141 -10.63 6.11 -8.42
C ALA A 141 -11.39 7.00 -7.43
N LEU A 142 -10.75 7.30 -6.31
CA LEU A 142 -11.29 8.10 -5.22
C LEU A 142 -10.77 9.51 -5.31
N SER A 143 -11.64 10.48 -5.11
CA SER A 143 -11.32 11.90 -4.94
C SER A 143 -11.90 12.41 -3.63
N ASP A 144 -11.29 13.46 -3.09
CA ASP A 144 -11.80 14.26 -1.99
C ASP A 144 -13.28 14.68 -2.20
N PRO A 145 -13.98 15.09 -1.14
CA PRO A 145 -15.38 15.45 -1.22
C PRO A 145 -15.65 16.64 -2.16
N ILE A 146 -16.64 16.48 -3.01
CA ILE A 146 -17.26 17.52 -3.82
C ILE A 146 -18.74 17.61 -3.41
N ASP A 147 -19.21 18.80 -3.11
CA ASP A 147 -20.58 19.02 -2.61
C ASP A 147 -20.92 18.19 -1.37
N GLY A 148 -19.94 17.99 -0.48
CA GLY A 148 -20.10 17.29 0.81
C GLY A 148 -20.13 15.76 0.70
N LYS A 149 -19.76 15.16 -0.45
CA LYS A 149 -19.65 13.71 -0.62
C LYS A 149 -18.36 13.35 -1.36
N PHE A 150 -17.72 12.24 -0.96
CA PHE A 150 -16.59 11.71 -1.70
C PHE A 150 -17.00 11.37 -3.13
N LEU A 151 -16.15 11.72 -4.08
CA LEU A 151 -16.38 11.38 -5.48
C LEU A 151 -15.59 10.08 -5.81
N LEU A 152 -16.32 9.05 -6.24
CA LEU A 152 -15.72 7.90 -6.87
C LEU A 152 -15.98 7.93 -8.39
N LEU A 153 -14.93 7.66 -9.13
CA LEU A 153 -15.00 7.38 -10.56
C LEU A 153 -14.90 5.87 -10.77
N SER A 154 -15.56 5.34 -11.79
CA SER A 154 -15.43 3.95 -12.19
C SER A 154 -15.30 3.78 -13.69
N THR A 155 -14.64 2.70 -14.09
CA THR A 155 -14.64 2.20 -15.46
C THR A 155 -14.93 0.71 -15.47
N THR A 156 -15.65 0.23 -16.50
CA THR A 156 -15.93 -1.18 -16.76
C THR A 156 -15.39 -1.64 -18.12
N ASP A 157 -14.80 -0.71 -18.90
CA ASP A 157 -14.19 -1.00 -20.19
C ASP A 157 -12.71 -0.57 -20.28
N GLY A 158 -12.21 0.08 -19.21
CA GLY A 158 -10.83 0.55 -19.14
C GLY A 158 -10.53 1.73 -20.07
N GLN A 159 -11.55 2.42 -20.58
CA GLN A 159 -11.41 3.56 -21.48
C GLN A 159 -12.28 4.75 -21.08
N HIS A 160 -13.51 4.50 -20.62
CA HIS A 160 -14.46 5.53 -20.21
C HIS A 160 -14.62 5.50 -18.68
N TRP A 161 -14.37 6.64 -18.06
CA TRP A 161 -14.52 6.80 -16.62
C TRP A 161 -15.72 7.68 -16.33
N ASN A 162 -16.57 7.22 -15.43
CA ASN A 162 -17.79 7.91 -15.05
C ASN A 162 -17.88 8.07 -13.53
N PRO A 163 -18.39 9.21 -13.03
CA PRO A 163 -18.73 9.33 -11.63
C PRO A 163 -19.78 8.30 -11.22
N LEU A 164 -19.55 7.63 -10.08
CA LEU A 164 -20.57 6.80 -9.45
C LEU A 164 -21.67 7.68 -8.83
N PRO A 165 -22.92 7.23 -8.86
CA PRO A 165 -24.00 7.92 -8.14
C PRO A 165 -23.70 7.97 -6.64
N SER A 166 -23.59 9.17 -6.06
CA SER A 166 -23.29 9.36 -4.62
C SER A 166 -24.55 9.48 -3.75
N GLY A 167 -25.76 9.26 -4.30
CA GLY A 167 -27.02 9.46 -3.59
C GLY A 167 -27.11 8.73 -2.25
N ASN A 168 -26.68 7.46 -2.22
CA ASN A 168 -26.71 6.60 -1.04
C ASN A 168 -25.42 6.64 -0.21
N MET A 169 -24.42 7.41 -0.61
CA MET A 169 -23.18 7.54 0.16
C MET A 169 -23.40 8.50 1.34
N PRO A 170 -22.95 8.12 2.55
CA PRO A 170 -22.95 9.04 3.70
C PRO A 170 -22.15 10.33 3.38
N ALA A 171 -22.57 11.44 3.96
CA ALA A 171 -21.88 12.71 3.78
C ALA A 171 -20.50 12.70 4.44
N ALA A 172 -19.55 13.39 3.82
CA ALA A 172 -18.30 13.75 4.46
C ALA A 172 -18.56 14.75 5.58
N LEU A 173 -17.77 14.68 6.65
CA LEU A 173 -17.77 15.69 7.69
C LEU A 173 -17.06 16.96 7.20
N PRO A 174 -17.38 18.15 7.73
CA PRO A 174 -16.65 19.36 7.38
C PRO A 174 -15.14 19.22 7.67
N GLY A 175 -14.31 19.35 6.64
CA GLY A 175 -12.84 19.19 6.75
C GLY A 175 -12.35 17.74 6.74
N GLU A 176 -13.22 16.77 6.46
CA GLU A 176 -12.81 15.39 6.20
C GLU A 176 -12.30 15.23 4.76
N GLY A 177 -11.24 14.45 4.59
CA GLY A 177 -10.65 14.12 3.30
C GLY A 177 -10.05 12.72 3.28
N ALA A 178 -9.68 12.25 2.10
CA ALA A 178 -8.87 11.06 1.94
C ALA A 178 -7.38 11.43 1.82
N PHE A 179 -6.51 10.44 1.67
CA PHE A 179 -5.06 10.72 1.67
C PHE A 179 -4.36 10.10 0.46
N ALA A 180 -3.88 10.96 -0.43
CA ALA A 180 -3.06 10.57 -1.57
C ALA A 180 -1.60 10.27 -1.15
N ALA A 181 -1.41 9.42 -0.15
CA ALA A 181 -0.08 9.16 0.42
C ALA A 181 0.67 8.06 -0.31
N SER A 182 -0.01 6.94 -0.60
CA SER A 182 0.60 5.70 -1.08
C SER A 182 -0.23 4.94 -2.11
N ASN A 183 -1.37 5.51 -2.56
CA ASN A 183 -2.36 4.84 -3.42
C ASN A 183 -3.12 3.67 -2.75
N THR A 184 -3.09 3.55 -1.43
CA THR A 184 -3.67 2.39 -0.71
C THR A 184 -4.78 2.78 0.27
N CYS A 185 -5.29 4.02 0.22
CA CYS A 185 -6.46 4.40 1.00
C CYS A 185 -7.78 3.84 0.44
N LEU A 186 -7.78 3.31 -0.80
CA LEU A 186 -8.88 2.64 -1.48
C LEU A 186 -8.55 1.16 -1.69
N LEU A 187 -9.42 0.27 -1.20
CA LEU A 187 -9.33 -1.18 -1.34
C LEU A 187 -10.53 -1.70 -2.13
N LEU A 188 -10.27 -2.59 -3.07
CA LEU A 188 -11.28 -3.39 -3.78
C LEU A 188 -11.10 -4.88 -3.44
N SER A 189 -12.19 -5.58 -3.18
CA SER A 189 -12.20 -7.02 -2.94
C SER A 189 -13.51 -7.62 -3.49
N GLY A 190 -13.46 -8.18 -4.70
CA GLY A 190 -14.68 -8.56 -5.41
C GLY A 190 -15.58 -7.34 -5.67
N GLU A 191 -16.84 -7.40 -5.23
CA GLU A 191 -17.77 -6.28 -5.31
C GLU A 191 -17.63 -5.25 -4.17
N GLU A 192 -16.80 -5.55 -3.17
CA GLU A 192 -16.61 -4.67 -2.03
C GLU A 192 -15.63 -3.53 -2.31
N ILE A 193 -15.98 -2.35 -1.83
CA ILE A 193 -15.16 -1.15 -1.87
C ILE A 193 -14.99 -0.64 -0.45
N PHE A 194 -13.74 -0.45 0.00
CA PHE A 194 -13.43 0.22 1.25
C PHE A 194 -12.55 1.44 0.97
N PHE A 195 -12.77 2.53 1.68
CA PHE A 195 -11.79 3.61 1.69
C PHE A 195 -11.71 4.29 3.05
N GLY A 196 -10.47 4.69 3.40
CA GLY A 196 -10.14 5.36 4.63
C GLY A 196 -10.11 6.88 4.49
N THR A 197 -10.52 7.60 5.54
CA THR A 197 -10.56 9.06 5.61
C THR A 197 -9.93 9.58 6.89
N GLY A 198 -9.74 10.89 6.96
CA GLY A 198 -9.20 11.55 8.14
C GLY A 198 -9.63 13.01 8.26
N GLY A 199 -8.99 13.72 9.18
CA GLY A 199 -9.38 15.06 9.57
C GLY A 199 -10.12 15.05 10.90
N PRO A 200 -11.39 15.53 10.97
CA PRO A 200 -12.14 15.59 12.22
C PRO A 200 -12.44 14.23 12.85
N ALA A 201 -12.54 13.19 12.02
CA ALA A 201 -12.71 11.79 12.41
C ALA A 201 -11.86 10.90 11.51
N ALA A 202 -11.52 9.70 11.97
CA ALA A 202 -10.88 8.65 11.18
C ALA A 202 -11.94 7.60 10.84
N ARG A 203 -12.46 7.61 9.62
CA ARG A 203 -13.58 6.76 9.23
C ARG A 203 -13.20 5.80 8.10
N VAL A 204 -13.92 4.70 8.00
CA VAL A 204 -13.89 3.80 6.84
C VAL A 204 -15.28 3.76 6.22
N PHE A 205 -15.34 4.10 4.94
CA PHE A 205 -16.53 3.91 4.11
C PHE A 205 -16.47 2.52 3.50
N HIS A 206 -17.61 1.83 3.50
CA HIS A 206 -17.74 0.49 2.95
C HIS A 206 -18.97 0.38 2.05
N SER A 207 -18.78 -0.16 0.86
CA SER A 207 -19.85 -0.63 -0.03
C SER A 207 -19.67 -2.11 -0.29
N PRO A 208 -20.69 -2.95 -0.09
CA PRO A 208 -20.63 -4.39 -0.38
C PRO A 208 -21.02 -4.73 -1.84
N ASP A 209 -21.38 -3.75 -2.65
CA ASP A 209 -22.10 -3.95 -3.92
C ASP A 209 -21.66 -2.98 -5.03
N SER A 210 -20.36 -2.75 -5.16
CA SER A 210 -19.75 -1.91 -6.19
C SER A 210 -20.25 -0.45 -6.19
N GLY A 211 -20.53 0.09 -4.99
CA GLY A 211 -20.92 1.48 -4.80
C GLY A 211 -22.41 1.77 -4.89
N ARG A 212 -23.28 0.74 -4.93
CA ARG A 212 -24.75 0.92 -4.94
C ARG A 212 -25.30 1.30 -3.58
N THR A 213 -24.79 0.66 -2.52
CA THR A 213 -25.11 1.00 -1.13
C THR A 213 -23.83 1.27 -0.34
N TRP A 214 -23.95 2.09 0.71
CA TRP A 214 -22.81 2.53 1.50
C TRP A 214 -23.11 2.56 2.98
N SER A 215 -22.14 2.19 3.78
CA SER A 215 -22.05 2.44 5.21
C SER A 215 -20.77 3.19 5.55
N VAL A 216 -20.70 3.79 6.72
CA VAL A 216 -19.49 4.43 7.25
C VAL A 216 -19.37 4.11 8.73
N THR A 217 -18.14 3.79 9.17
CA THR A 217 -17.85 3.49 10.57
C THR A 217 -16.63 4.29 11.03
N GLU A 218 -16.66 4.73 12.28
CA GLU A 218 -15.50 5.36 12.91
C GLU A 218 -14.49 4.31 13.34
N THR A 219 -13.20 4.63 13.20
CA THR A 219 -12.10 3.81 13.66
C THR A 219 -11.41 4.47 14.85
N PRO A 220 -10.72 3.70 15.73
CA PRO A 220 -9.94 4.26 16.83
C PRO A 220 -8.56 4.82 16.39
N ILE A 221 -8.34 5.03 15.08
CA ILE A 221 -7.12 5.67 14.56
C ILE A 221 -7.07 7.14 15.00
N ALA A 222 -5.86 7.66 15.22
CA ALA A 222 -5.64 9.04 15.59
C ALA A 222 -6.26 10.02 14.57
N HIS A 223 -7.03 10.98 15.05
CA HIS A 223 -7.75 11.96 14.25
C HIS A 223 -7.84 13.32 14.99
N GLY A 224 -8.59 14.26 14.45
CA GLY A 224 -8.82 15.60 15.00
C GLY A 224 -7.93 16.68 14.40
N LYS A 225 -7.05 16.33 13.45
CA LYS A 225 -6.24 17.26 12.66
C LYS A 225 -6.35 16.90 11.18
N THR A 226 -6.19 17.87 10.30
CA THR A 226 -6.15 17.63 8.84
C THR A 226 -5.01 16.71 8.39
N SER A 227 -4.02 16.48 9.25
CA SER A 227 -2.87 15.60 9.04
C SER A 227 -3.04 14.18 9.58
N SER A 228 -4.17 13.87 10.22
CA SER A 228 -4.38 12.59 10.92
C SER A 228 -5.61 11.83 10.44
N GLY A 229 -5.53 10.51 10.42
CA GLY A 229 -6.61 9.63 9.99
C GLY A 229 -6.13 8.28 9.50
N VAL A 230 -6.99 7.61 8.72
CA VAL A 230 -6.70 6.34 8.03
C VAL A 230 -6.04 6.63 6.68
N PHE A 231 -4.82 6.15 6.48
CA PHE A 231 -4.03 6.37 5.28
C PHE A 231 -4.01 5.19 4.32
N SER A 232 -4.25 4.00 4.85
CA SER A 232 -4.21 2.77 4.06
C SER A 232 -5.16 1.72 4.63
N VAL A 233 -5.78 0.97 3.72
CA VAL A 233 -6.73 -0.11 4.03
C VAL A 233 -6.27 -1.36 3.29
N ALA A 234 -6.21 -2.51 3.98
CA ALA A 234 -5.87 -3.78 3.37
C ALA A 234 -6.76 -4.90 3.92
N ARG A 235 -6.99 -5.94 3.11
CA ARG A 235 -7.61 -7.18 3.55
C ARG A 235 -6.51 -8.15 3.98
N ALA A 236 -6.53 -8.54 5.24
CA ALA A 236 -5.55 -9.47 5.81
C ALA A 236 -6.04 -10.93 5.77
N HIS A 237 -7.35 -11.14 5.73
CA HIS A 237 -8.03 -12.44 5.64
C HIS A 237 -9.46 -12.22 5.14
N GLU A 238 -10.21 -13.26 4.82
CA GLU A 238 -11.58 -13.15 4.27
C GLU A 238 -12.45 -12.10 4.97
N MET A 239 -12.49 -12.10 6.31
CA MET A 239 -13.29 -11.15 7.10
C MET A 239 -12.45 -10.06 7.79
N ILE A 240 -11.12 -10.15 7.74
CA ILE A 240 -10.24 -9.26 8.49
C ILE A 240 -9.78 -8.11 7.60
N ILE A 241 -10.20 -6.90 7.97
CA ILE A 241 -9.72 -5.66 7.36
C ILE A 241 -8.78 -4.98 8.33
N VAL A 242 -7.63 -4.56 7.84
CA VAL A 242 -6.62 -3.80 8.57
C VAL A 242 -6.55 -2.39 8.04
N VAL A 243 -6.46 -1.43 8.94
CA VAL A 243 -6.20 -0.02 8.61
C VAL A 243 -4.97 0.48 9.35
N VAL A 244 -4.17 1.28 8.65
CA VAL A 244 -3.05 2.00 9.25
C VAL A 244 -3.13 3.49 8.92
N GLY A 245 -2.49 4.30 9.77
CA GLY A 245 -2.48 5.74 9.60
C GLY A 245 -1.74 6.43 10.74
N GLY A 246 -2.39 7.38 11.38
CA GLY A 246 -1.81 8.21 12.43
C GLY A 246 -1.76 9.68 12.03
N ASP A 247 -0.74 10.41 12.43
CA ASP A 247 -0.52 11.83 12.10
C ASP A 247 0.84 11.99 11.39
N TYR A 248 0.84 12.34 10.08
CA TYR A 248 2.09 12.51 9.34
C TYR A 248 2.92 13.72 9.80
N GLN A 249 2.32 14.65 10.55
CA GLN A 249 3.05 15.77 11.17
C GLN A 249 3.66 15.39 12.52
N ASP A 250 3.25 14.27 13.12
CA ASP A 250 3.84 13.67 14.31
C ASP A 250 4.15 12.18 14.06
N PRO A 251 5.09 11.89 13.14
CA PRO A 251 5.30 10.53 12.66
C PRO A 251 5.87 9.57 13.72
N ALA A 252 6.43 10.09 14.79
CA ALA A 252 6.95 9.27 15.90
C ALA A 252 5.86 8.83 16.89
N ARG A 253 4.66 9.40 16.82
CA ARG A 253 3.55 9.00 17.68
C ARG A 253 3.07 7.60 17.32
N ALA A 254 3.22 6.65 18.22
CA ALA A 254 2.88 5.23 18.02
C ALA A 254 1.50 4.84 18.56
N SER A 255 0.67 5.79 19.03
CA SER A 255 -0.66 5.50 19.55
C SER A 255 -1.76 5.81 18.52
N GLY A 256 -2.68 4.86 18.32
CA GLY A 256 -3.78 5.01 17.38
C GLY A 256 -3.30 5.03 15.92
N VAL A 257 -2.36 4.16 15.56
CA VAL A 257 -1.78 4.10 14.21
C VAL A 257 -2.16 2.85 13.42
N ALA A 258 -2.66 1.81 14.10
CA ALA A 258 -3.19 0.61 13.45
C ALA A 258 -4.43 0.09 14.17
N ALA A 259 -5.45 -0.26 13.40
CA ALA A 259 -6.67 -0.89 13.88
C ALA A 259 -7.09 -2.00 12.90
N TYR A 260 -7.94 -2.89 13.36
CA TYR A 260 -8.49 -3.97 12.55
C TYR A 260 -9.95 -4.24 12.87
N SER A 261 -10.63 -4.83 11.91
CA SER A 261 -11.98 -5.33 11.99
C SER A 261 -11.97 -6.84 11.78
N LEU A 262 -12.79 -7.57 12.52
CA LEU A 262 -13.04 -9.02 12.35
C LEU A 262 -14.40 -9.33 11.70
N ASP A 263 -15.12 -8.29 11.29
CA ASP A 263 -16.50 -8.33 10.82
C ASP A 263 -16.72 -7.46 9.58
N GLU A 264 -15.74 -7.45 8.65
CA GLU A 264 -15.79 -6.71 7.37
C GLU A 264 -15.99 -5.20 7.56
N GLY A 265 -15.33 -4.61 8.55
CA GLY A 265 -15.36 -3.16 8.78
C GLY A 265 -16.60 -2.64 9.52
N ARG A 266 -17.44 -3.51 10.10
CA ARG A 266 -18.59 -3.08 10.90
C ARG A 266 -18.19 -2.56 12.27
N THR A 267 -17.17 -3.17 12.89
CA THR A 267 -16.58 -2.71 14.14
C THR A 267 -15.05 -2.71 14.06
N TRP A 268 -14.40 -1.82 14.82
CA TRP A 268 -12.97 -1.62 14.79
C TRP A 268 -12.37 -1.66 16.19
N GLN A 269 -11.19 -2.26 16.31
CA GLN A 269 -10.40 -2.24 17.52
C GLN A 269 -8.94 -1.94 17.22
N LEU A 270 -8.26 -1.27 18.16
CA LEU A 270 -6.82 -1.02 18.04
C LEU A 270 -6.05 -2.34 18.10
N SER A 271 -5.01 -2.45 17.30
CA SER A 271 -4.02 -3.52 17.44
C SER A 271 -3.40 -3.46 18.83
N THR A 272 -3.28 -4.59 19.51
CA THR A 272 -2.78 -4.68 20.90
C THR A 272 -1.34 -4.18 21.00
N GLN A 273 -0.51 -4.50 20.01
CA GLN A 273 0.81 -3.90 19.82
C GLN A 273 0.74 -3.05 18.56
N GLN A 274 0.95 -1.75 18.73
CA GLN A 274 0.91 -0.77 17.66
C GLN A 274 2.22 -0.74 16.87
N PRO A 275 2.20 -0.32 15.58
CA PRO A 275 3.42 0.07 14.85
C PRO A 275 4.21 1.16 15.56
N GLY A 276 5.50 1.27 15.25
CA GLY A 276 6.42 2.24 15.83
C GLY A 276 6.18 3.71 15.48
N GLY A 277 5.04 4.04 14.86
CA GLY A 277 4.63 5.40 14.49
C GLY A 277 3.72 5.42 13.26
N TYR A 278 3.48 6.62 12.71
CA TYR A 278 2.67 6.82 11.52
C TYR A 278 3.06 5.86 10.38
N ARG A 279 2.04 5.23 9.78
CA ARG A 279 2.20 4.35 8.62
C ARG A 279 1.37 4.86 7.44
N SER A 280 2.05 5.08 6.31
CA SER A 280 1.43 5.61 5.09
C SER A 280 0.82 4.53 4.21
N SER A 281 1.29 3.29 4.33
CA SER A 281 0.87 2.18 3.48
C SER A 281 0.89 0.86 4.24
N VAL A 282 -0.08 -0.02 3.95
CA VAL A 282 -0.09 -1.42 4.37
C VAL A 282 -0.45 -2.30 3.17
N ALA A 283 0.26 -3.41 3.04
CA ALA A 283 -0.07 -4.47 2.09
C ALA A 283 -0.06 -5.82 2.82
N CYS A 284 -1.02 -6.67 2.51
CA CYS A 284 -1.13 -8.01 3.07
C CYS A 284 -1.05 -9.06 1.96
N VAL A 285 -0.51 -10.25 2.26
CA VAL A 285 -0.34 -11.36 1.32
C VAL A 285 -0.71 -12.69 1.98
N ASP A 286 -1.41 -13.52 1.21
CA ASP A 286 -1.73 -14.92 1.51
C ASP A 286 -2.31 -15.15 2.92
N ASP A 287 -3.19 -14.26 3.37
CA ASP A 287 -3.90 -14.34 4.67
C ASP A 287 -2.99 -14.50 5.91
N ALA A 288 -1.70 -14.19 5.77
CA ALA A 288 -0.72 -14.50 6.80
C ALA A 288 0.19 -13.33 7.18
N LEU A 289 0.60 -12.50 6.23
CA LEU A 289 1.59 -11.45 6.44
C LEU A 289 1.06 -10.10 5.97
N CYS A 290 1.10 -9.11 6.86
CA CYS A 290 0.92 -7.71 6.51
C CYS A 290 2.21 -6.93 6.81
N ALA A 291 2.63 -6.07 5.89
CA ALA A 291 3.70 -5.11 6.08
C ALA A 291 3.14 -3.69 6.06
N ALA A 292 3.41 -2.92 7.10
CA ALA A 292 3.03 -1.52 7.25
C ALA A 292 4.28 -0.64 7.25
N ILE A 293 4.35 0.32 6.34
CA ILE A 293 5.52 1.17 6.16
C ILE A 293 5.21 2.65 6.38
N GLY A 294 6.24 3.40 6.74
CA GLY A 294 6.16 4.84 6.95
C GLY A 294 7.53 5.51 7.00
N PRO A 295 7.59 6.80 7.34
CA PRO A 295 8.83 7.58 7.28
C PRO A 295 9.89 7.15 8.33
N ASN A 296 9.50 6.44 9.36
CA ASN A 296 10.38 6.00 10.46
C ASN A 296 10.41 4.47 10.60
N GLY A 297 10.19 3.74 9.50
CA GLY A 297 10.39 2.30 9.44
C GLY A 297 9.18 1.50 9.03
N GLU A 298 9.33 0.20 9.20
CA GLU A 298 8.36 -0.83 8.89
C GLU A 298 8.00 -1.62 10.14
N ASP A 299 6.76 -2.07 10.16
CA ASP A 299 6.29 -3.12 11.07
C ASP A 299 5.61 -4.21 10.25
N VAL A 300 5.80 -5.46 10.67
CA VAL A 300 5.09 -6.60 10.12
C VAL A 300 4.12 -7.19 11.14
N SER A 301 3.02 -7.70 10.65
CA SER A 301 2.08 -8.49 11.43
C SER A 301 1.89 -9.83 10.75
N PHE A 302 2.00 -10.89 11.53
CA PHE A 302 1.54 -12.21 11.15
C PHE A 302 0.15 -12.37 11.76
N SER A 303 -0.90 -12.34 10.93
CA SER A 303 -2.25 -12.43 11.44
C SER A 303 -2.52 -13.82 12.00
N GLU A 304 -2.72 -13.90 13.32
CA GLU A 304 -3.47 -14.98 13.92
C GLU A 304 -4.96 -14.64 13.77
N ILE A 305 -5.82 -15.65 13.59
CA ILE A 305 -7.26 -15.51 13.22
C ILE A 305 -8.06 -14.51 14.09
N SER A 306 -7.52 -14.04 15.21
CA SER A 306 -8.23 -13.20 16.17
C SER A 306 -7.51 -11.92 16.59
N THR A 307 -6.25 -11.71 16.22
CA THR A 307 -5.47 -10.54 16.66
C THR A 307 -4.45 -10.10 15.62
N VAL A 308 -4.30 -8.79 15.47
CA VAL A 308 -3.24 -8.19 14.64
C VAL A 308 -2.23 -7.54 15.57
N ILE A 309 -0.99 -8.05 15.57
CA ILE A 309 0.11 -7.60 16.41
C ILE A 309 1.27 -7.17 15.51
N TRP A 310 1.70 -5.92 15.64
CA TRP A 310 2.77 -5.35 14.85
C TRP A 310 4.13 -5.50 15.52
N LYS A 311 5.15 -5.87 14.74
CA LYS A 311 6.54 -5.97 15.20
C LYS A 311 7.45 -5.15 14.28
N PRO A 312 8.28 -4.26 14.82
CA PRO A 312 9.21 -3.48 14.01
C PRO A 312 10.25 -4.40 13.36
N THR A 313 10.59 -4.13 12.11
CA THR A 313 11.51 -4.92 11.30
C THR A 313 12.58 -4.11 10.61
N ASP A 314 12.30 -2.85 10.27
CA ASP A 314 13.22 -1.98 9.56
C ASP A 314 13.00 -0.52 9.97
N SER A 315 14.01 0.33 9.70
CA SER A 315 13.97 1.78 9.96
C SER A 315 13.99 2.63 8.67
N LEU A 316 13.80 2.02 7.50
CA LEU A 316 13.81 2.72 6.22
C LEU A 316 12.66 3.71 6.12
N ASN A 317 12.96 4.88 5.56
CA ASN A 317 11.92 5.87 5.22
C ASN A 317 11.27 5.49 3.89
N LEU A 318 10.05 4.97 3.96
CA LEU A 318 9.29 4.46 2.83
C LEU A 318 7.89 5.09 2.78
N ASN A 319 7.34 5.23 1.56
CA ASN A 319 6.03 5.84 1.30
C ASN A 319 4.96 4.82 0.89
N ALA A 320 5.30 3.87 0.02
CA ALA A 320 4.34 2.93 -0.55
C ALA A 320 4.95 1.53 -0.70
N VAL A 321 4.14 0.48 -0.52
CA VAL A 321 4.53 -0.93 -0.61
C VAL A 321 3.59 -1.70 -1.51
N SER A 322 4.14 -2.65 -2.27
CA SER A 322 3.41 -3.63 -3.09
C SER A 322 4.04 -5.00 -2.89
N ILE A 323 3.25 -5.96 -2.45
CA ILE A 323 3.68 -7.34 -2.22
C ILE A 323 2.86 -8.25 -3.13
N LEU A 324 3.53 -9.08 -3.93
CA LEU A 324 2.89 -10.09 -4.79
C LEU A 324 2.75 -11.44 -4.08
N ASP A 325 3.79 -11.83 -3.34
CA ASP A 325 3.88 -13.07 -2.57
C ASP A 325 5.02 -12.98 -1.55
N PHE A 326 5.29 -14.05 -0.82
CA PHE A 326 6.37 -14.11 0.20
C PHE A 326 7.80 -13.94 -0.32
N LYS A 327 8.01 -13.84 -1.64
CA LYS A 327 9.33 -13.67 -2.26
C LYS A 327 9.46 -12.37 -3.03
N HIS A 328 8.33 -11.79 -3.44
CA HIS A 328 8.27 -10.68 -4.37
C HIS A 328 7.49 -9.51 -3.77
N GLY A 329 8.23 -8.55 -3.26
CA GLY A 329 7.70 -7.30 -2.74
C GLY A 329 8.65 -6.13 -3.02
N TRP A 330 8.08 -4.94 -3.21
CA TRP A 330 8.82 -3.69 -3.42
C TRP A 330 8.19 -2.58 -2.61
N ALA A 331 9.05 -1.71 -2.12
CA ALA A 331 8.64 -0.48 -1.46
C ALA A 331 9.43 0.69 -2.02
N VAL A 332 8.86 1.88 -1.95
CA VAL A 332 9.48 3.10 -2.47
C VAL A 332 9.40 4.24 -1.46
N GLY A 333 10.33 5.19 -1.57
CA GLY A 333 10.44 6.29 -0.63
C GLY A 333 11.07 7.54 -1.24
N PRO A 334 11.42 8.53 -0.38
CA PRO A 334 12.09 9.75 -0.80
C PRO A 334 13.48 9.47 -1.37
N LYS A 335 14.04 10.48 -2.08
CA LYS A 335 15.38 10.45 -2.69
C LYS A 335 15.60 9.28 -3.65
N GLY A 336 14.55 8.89 -4.38
CA GLY A 336 14.61 7.79 -5.33
C GLY A 336 14.81 6.41 -4.70
N THR A 337 14.52 6.27 -3.42
CA THR A 337 14.66 4.99 -2.71
C THR A 337 13.70 3.97 -3.29
N VAL A 338 14.24 2.83 -3.69
CA VAL A 338 13.50 1.59 -3.96
C VAL A 338 14.08 0.52 -3.05
N ALA A 339 13.23 -0.28 -2.45
CA ALA A 339 13.61 -1.41 -1.63
C ALA A 339 12.90 -2.67 -2.12
N ARG A 340 13.62 -3.78 -2.21
CA ARG A 340 13.09 -5.09 -2.56
C ARG A 340 13.03 -5.96 -1.31
N TYR A 341 11.93 -6.64 -1.11
CA TYR A 341 11.74 -7.59 -0.03
C TYR A 341 12.70 -8.77 -0.14
N ILE A 342 13.27 -9.21 0.99
CA ILE A 342 14.16 -10.38 1.09
C ILE A 342 13.36 -11.53 1.73
N ASP A 343 13.23 -12.65 1.01
CA ASP A 343 12.55 -13.85 1.54
C ASP A 343 13.28 -14.42 2.76
N HIS A 344 12.66 -14.28 3.92
CA HIS A 344 13.12 -14.92 5.17
C HIS A 344 12.48 -16.28 5.45
N ALA A 345 11.49 -16.71 4.68
CA ALA A 345 10.83 -18.01 4.86
C ALA A 345 11.78 -19.18 4.57
N SER A 346 12.81 -18.96 3.76
CA SER A 346 13.89 -19.92 3.53
C SER A 346 14.81 -20.09 4.76
N VAL A 347 14.97 -19.06 5.58
CA VAL A 347 15.82 -19.09 6.79
C VAL A 347 15.16 -19.92 7.89
N HIS A 348 13.85 -19.84 8.07
CA HIS A 348 13.13 -20.61 9.09
C HIS A 348 12.92 -22.09 8.73
N ARG A 349 12.85 -22.45 7.45
CA ARG A 349 12.77 -23.86 7.02
C ARG A 349 14.11 -24.61 7.22
N GLY A 350 15.24 -23.91 7.13
CA GLY A 350 16.58 -24.49 7.36
C GLY A 350 16.83 -24.91 8.81
N THR A 351 16.18 -24.29 9.79
CA THR A 351 16.36 -24.60 11.22
C THR A 351 15.47 -25.75 11.73
N GLN A 352 14.42 -26.12 10.98
CA GLN A 352 13.57 -27.27 11.35
C GLN A 352 14.06 -28.63 10.79
N SER A 353 14.95 -28.63 9.80
CA SER A 353 15.47 -29.89 9.20
C SER A 353 16.52 -30.65 10.03
N ASN A 354 16.98 -30.10 11.17
CA ASN A 354 17.96 -30.70 12.05
C ASN A 354 17.38 -31.39 13.31
N ARG A 355 16.09 -31.75 13.32
CA ARG A 355 15.58 -32.66 14.35
C ARG A 355 15.93 -34.09 13.95
N PRO A 356 16.66 -34.86 14.79
CA PRO A 356 16.90 -36.28 14.54
C PRO A 356 15.57 -37.05 14.55
N PRO A 357 15.43 -38.10 13.73
CA PRO A 357 14.20 -38.87 13.68
C PRO A 357 13.88 -39.45 15.05
N ALA A 358 12.62 -39.29 15.48
CA ALA A 358 12.12 -39.89 16.72
C ALA A 358 12.24 -41.39 16.62
N THR A 359 13.02 -41.98 17.52
CA THR A 359 13.10 -43.43 17.70
C THR A 359 11.77 -43.95 18.23
N SER A 360 11.06 -44.73 17.43
CA SER A 360 9.89 -45.48 17.87
C SER A 360 10.28 -46.50 18.93
N PRO A 361 9.54 -46.64 20.04
CA PRO A 361 9.73 -47.72 20.96
C PRO A 361 9.22 -49.03 20.35
N ILE A 362 10.10 -50.04 20.31
CA ILE A 362 9.75 -51.41 19.99
C ILE A 362 8.88 -51.96 21.12
N ALA A 363 7.66 -52.37 20.79
CA ALA A 363 6.81 -53.12 21.70
C ALA A 363 7.28 -54.57 21.76
N HIS A 364 7.46 -55.05 22.99
CA HIS A 364 7.53 -56.47 23.34
C HIS A 364 6.15 -56.89 23.85
#